data_595896b9fc4e5d37772e7689407b68a2
#
_entry.id   595896b9fc4e5d37772e7689407b68a2
#
_cell.length_a   1.000
_cell.length_b   1.000
_cell.length_c   1.000
_cell.angle_alpha   90.00
_cell.angle_beta   90.00
_cell.angle_gamma   90.00
#
_symmetry.space_group_name_H-M   'P 1'
#
loop_
_entity.id
_entity.type
_entity.pdbx_description
1 polymer ?
#
loop_
_entity_poly.entity_id
_entity_poly.type
_entity_poly.pdbx_seq_one_letter_code
_entity_poly.pdbx_strand_id
1 'polypeptide(L)'
;MQYFQDHVPNKQLAFESFVSGSGFNGSLKKGREKGRSTINEVVTREHAIIVHKRTHEWVSRRVAPRALKEIWIVATKEMGTPDVCIDTRLHKSVWAKGERNVPYRIHMQLSKKHNEDEDSPNKLYMLVTCIPVTLFKNLQTVTVGKNELLIIK
;
A
#
# COMPACT_ATOMS: atom_id res chain seq x y z
N MET A 1 -54.49 -26.64 -12.16
CA MET A 1 -54.15 -25.65 -13.18
C MET A 1 -52.64 -25.64 -13.32
N GLN A 2 -52.22 -25.89 -14.45
CA GLN A 2 -51.09 -26.41 -15.12
C GLN A 2 -49.74 -25.74 -14.81
N TYR A 3 -48.75 -26.59 -14.60
CA TYR A 3 -47.32 -26.35 -14.55
C TYR A 3 -46.79 -25.94 -15.91
N PHE A 4 -45.92 -24.94 -15.94
CA PHE A 4 -45.04 -24.70 -17.08
C PHE A 4 -43.60 -24.89 -16.64
N GLN A 5 -43.05 -26.03 -17.06
CA GLN A 5 -41.60 -26.31 -17.03
C GLN A 5 -41.05 -25.80 -18.34
N ASP A 6 -40.15 -24.84 -18.29
CA ASP A 6 -39.33 -24.47 -19.41
C ASP A 6 -37.90 -25.01 -19.28
N HIS A 7 -37.70 -25.88 -20.18
CA HIS A 7 -36.58 -26.71 -20.57
C HIS A 7 -35.42 -25.83 -21.09
N VAL A 8 -34.21 -25.95 -20.48
CA VAL A 8 -33.00 -25.32 -20.97
C VAL A 8 -32.25 -26.31 -21.83
N PRO A 9 -31.98 -26.06 -23.09
CA PRO A 9 -31.16 -26.97 -23.89
C PRO A 9 -29.67 -26.73 -23.71
N ASN A 10 -29.02 -27.81 -23.31
CA ASN A 10 -27.59 -28.06 -23.35
C ASN A 10 -27.05 -27.94 -24.78
N LYS A 11 -26.14 -27.00 -25.05
CA LYS A 11 -25.36 -26.97 -26.27
C LYS A 11 -23.88 -27.22 -25.96
N GLN A 12 -23.53 -28.50 -25.89
CA GLN A 12 -22.21 -28.95 -26.26
C GLN A 12 -22.05 -28.77 -27.76
N LEU A 13 -21.09 -27.99 -28.17
CA LEU A 13 -20.54 -28.03 -29.53
C LEU A 13 -19.04 -28.19 -29.43
N ALA A 14 -18.63 -29.39 -29.76
CA ALA A 14 -17.30 -29.77 -30.11
C ALA A 14 -16.82 -28.92 -31.30
N PHE A 15 -15.59 -28.40 -31.22
CA PHE A 15 -14.83 -27.96 -32.37
C PHE A 15 -13.46 -28.62 -32.28
N GLU A 16 -13.35 -29.70 -33.04
CA GLU A 16 -12.07 -30.34 -33.36
C GLU A 16 -11.37 -29.60 -34.49
N SER A 17 -10.06 -29.59 -34.36
CA SER A 17 -9.03 -29.59 -35.39
C SER A 17 -8.91 -28.36 -36.30
N PHE A 18 -7.80 -27.64 -36.06
CA PHE A 18 -6.92 -27.26 -37.16
C PHE A 18 -5.45 -27.24 -36.66
N VAL A 19 -4.71 -28.27 -37.06
CA VAL A 19 -3.26 -28.38 -36.92
C VAL A 19 -2.64 -27.57 -38.05
N SER A 20 -1.86 -26.57 -37.72
CA SER A 20 -0.84 -26.06 -38.62
C SER A 20 0.32 -25.53 -37.78
N GLY A 21 1.47 -26.21 -37.91
CA GLY A 21 2.67 -25.90 -37.17
C GLY A 21 3.33 -24.62 -37.63
N SER A 22 3.79 -23.86 -36.70
CA SER A 22 4.92 -22.96 -36.83
C SER A 22 5.64 -22.88 -35.50
N GLY A 23 6.93 -23.22 -35.52
CA GLY A 23 7.77 -23.32 -34.35
C GLY A 23 7.82 -22.03 -33.56
N PHE A 24 7.32 -22.10 -32.34
CA PHE A 24 7.49 -21.04 -31.34
C PHE A 24 8.73 -21.36 -30.52
N ASN A 25 9.79 -20.64 -30.77
CA ASN A 25 10.95 -20.55 -29.88
C ASN A 25 10.45 -20.01 -28.54
N GLY A 26 10.06 -20.91 -27.68
CA GLY A 26 9.74 -20.61 -26.30
C GLY A 26 11.00 -20.18 -25.55
N SER A 27 11.24 -18.88 -25.47
CA SER A 27 12.15 -18.32 -24.49
C SER A 27 11.72 -18.83 -23.12
N LEU A 28 12.55 -19.70 -22.55
CA LEU A 28 12.43 -20.17 -21.16
C LEU A 28 12.35 -18.93 -20.26
N LYS A 29 11.16 -18.57 -19.82
CA LYS A 29 10.96 -17.61 -18.74
C LYS A 29 11.67 -18.19 -17.51
N LYS A 30 12.88 -17.66 -17.26
CA LYS A 30 13.62 -17.87 -16.02
C LYS A 30 12.63 -17.76 -14.86
N GLY A 31 12.43 -18.87 -14.14
CA GLY A 31 11.46 -18.94 -13.05
C GLY A 31 11.73 -17.81 -12.09
N ARG A 32 10.73 -16.94 -11.94
CA ARG A 32 10.75 -15.87 -10.95
C ARG A 32 10.75 -16.59 -9.60
N GLU A 33 11.90 -16.58 -8.94
CA GLU A 33 11.98 -17.06 -7.56
C GLU A 33 10.83 -16.45 -6.78
N LYS A 34 9.98 -17.29 -6.20
CA LYS A 34 8.92 -16.87 -5.29
C LYS A 34 9.61 -16.18 -4.12
N GLY A 35 9.70 -14.85 -4.19
CA GLY A 35 10.26 -14.04 -3.12
C GLY A 35 9.59 -14.41 -1.81
N ARG A 36 10.38 -14.63 -0.77
CA ARG A 36 9.89 -14.82 0.60
C ARG A 36 8.88 -13.73 0.91
N SER A 37 7.73 -14.13 1.44
CA SER A 37 6.71 -13.21 1.94
C SER A 37 7.35 -12.31 3.01
N THR A 38 7.44 -11.01 2.75
CA THR A 38 8.03 -10.00 3.66
C THR A 38 7.06 -9.55 4.75
N ILE A 39 5.97 -10.28 4.97
CA ILE A 39 4.90 -9.90 5.90
C ILE A 39 5.43 -9.77 7.33
N ASN A 40 6.32 -10.69 7.75
CA ASN A 40 6.89 -10.72 9.10
C ASN A 40 8.31 -10.14 9.17
N GLU A 41 8.78 -9.48 8.14
CA GLU A 41 10.11 -8.89 8.11
C GLU A 41 10.07 -7.42 8.51
N VAL A 42 11.10 -6.99 9.27
CA VAL A 42 11.33 -5.58 9.60
C VAL A 42 11.84 -4.88 8.35
N VAL A 43 10.98 -4.12 7.70
CA VAL A 43 11.28 -3.40 6.45
C VAL A 43 10.91 -1.95 6.62
N THR A 44 11.77 -1.08 6.13
CA THR A 44 11.53 0.36 6.04
C THR A 44 11.36 0.76 4.59
N ARG A 45 10.29 1.50 4.28
CA ARG A 45 10.00 2.02 2.93
C ARG A 45 9.70 3.50 3.00
N GLU A 46 10.17 4.21 1.99
CA GLU A 46 9.80 5.61 1.77
C GLU A 46 8.67 5.67 0.75
N HIS A 47 7.66 6.45 1.04
CA HIS A 47 6.48 6.61 0.20
C HIS A 47 6.01 8.06 0.17
N ALA A 48 5.72 8.58 -1.03
CA ALA A 48 5.13 9.89 -1.21
C ALA A 48 3.62 9.78 -1.43
N ILE A 49 2.84 10.32 -0.51
CA ILE A 49 1.37 10.33 -0.62
C ILE A 49 0.87 11.67 -1.17
N ILE A 50 -0.07 11.60 -2.11
CA ILE A 50 -0.83 12.76 -2.59
C ILE A 50 -2.10 12.86 -1.74
N VAL A 51 -2.01 13.61 -0.64
CA VAL A 51 -3.12 13.77 0.31
C VAL A 51 -4.32 14.46 -0.34
N HIS A 52 -4.08 15.48 -1.15
CA HIS A 52 -5.12 16.23 -1.84
C HIS A 52 -6.03 15.32 -2.68
N LYS A 53 -5.49 14.37 -3.42
CA LYS A 53 -6.27 13.44 -4.24
C LYS A 53 -7.26 12.60 -3.43
N ARG A 54 -6.94 12.33 -2.15
CA ARG A 54 -7.75 11.50 -1.27
C ARG A 54 -8.77 12.30 -0.44
N THR A 55 -8.53 13.59 -0.28
CA THR A 55 -9.35 14.46 0.59
C THR A 55 -10.18 15.49 -0.18
N HIS A 56 -9.97 15.68 -1.49
CA HIS A 56 -10.60 16.76 -2.26
C HIS A 56 -12.13 16.63 -2.40
N GLU A 57 -12.66 15.43 -2.34
CA GLU A 57 -14.11 15.17 -2.40
C GLU A 57 -14.85 15.69 -1.17
N TRP A 58 -14.11 15.87 -0.09
CA TRP A 58 -14.66 16.28 1.20
C TRP A 58 -14.47 17.77 1.41
N VAL A 59 -15.42 18.56 0.94
CA VAL A 59 -15.52 20.01 1.22
C VAL A 59 -15.93 20.26 2.67
N SER A 60 -15.46 19.46 3.59
CA SER A 60 -15.92 19.56 4.95
C SER A 60 -14.95 20.32 5.86
N ARG A 61 -15.47 20.76 6.98
CA ARG A 61 -14.77 21.59 7.97
C ARG A 61 -13.57 20.89 8.63
N ARG A 62 -13.38 19.57 8.40
CA ARG A 62 -12.38 18.75 9.11
C ARG A 62 -11.52 17.94 8.13
N VAL A 63 -10.74 18.63 7.31
CA VAL A 63 -9.89 17.97 6.29
C VAL A 63 -8.64 17.35 6.92
N ALA A 64 -8.03 18.00 7.92
CA ALA A 64 -6.81 17.51 8.57
C ALA A 64 -6.99 16.16 9.31
N PRO A 65 -8.02 15.95 10.15
CA PRO A 65 -8.27 14.64 10.76
C PRO A 65 -8.52 13.54 9.72
N ARG A 66 -9.20 13.89 8.62
CA ARG A 66 -9.44 12.95 7.54
C ARG A 66 -8.16 12.57 6.82
N ALA A 67 -7.28 13.53 6.58
CA ALA A 67 -5.97 13.28 5.99
C ALA A 67 -5.15 12.28 6.81
N LEU A 68 -5.16 12.38 8.14
CA LEU A 68 -4.52 11.41 9.03
C LEU A 68 -5.13 10.01 8.89
N LYS A 69 -6.46 9.92 8.79
CA LYS A 69 -7.15 8.64 8.56
C LYS A 69 -6.76 8.03 7.22
N GLU A 70 -6.67 8.83 6.17
CA GLU A 70 -6.23 8.36 4.85
C GLU A 70 -4.77 7.90 4.85
N ILE A 71 -3.89 8.59 5.57
CA ILE A 71 -2.50 8.17 5.76
C ILE A 71 -2.46 6.81 6.47
N TRP A 72 -3.25 6.63 7.52
CA TRP A 72 -3.38 5.36 8.24
C TRP A 72 -3.82 4.22 7.32
N ILE A 73 -4.85 4.43 6.49
CA ILE A 73 -5.36 3.44 5.53
C ILE A 73 -4.29 3.07 4.49
N VAL A 74 -3.58 4.06 3.96
CA VAL A 74 -2.50 3.81 2.98
C VAL A 74 -1.38 3.01 3.62
N ALA A 75 -0.95 3.39 4.81
CA ALA A 75 0.10 2.72 5.54
C ALA A 75 -0.25 1.25 5.80
N THR A 76 -1.46 0.96 6.29
CA THR A 76 -1.96 -0.41 6.49
C THR A 76 -1.98 -1.20 5.17
N LYS A 77 -2.40 -0.58 4.08
CA LYS A 77 -2.48 -1.23 2.76
C LYS A 77 -1.11 -1.58 2.19
N GLU A 78 -0.14 -0.67 2.32
CA GLU A 78 1.21 -0.84 1.75
C GLU A 78 2.05 -1.86 2.52
N MET A 79 1.91 -1.91 3.82
CA MET A 79 2.77 -2.73 4.68
C MET A 79 2.05 -3.95 5.27
N GLY A 80 0.71 -4.00 5.25
CA GLY A 80 -0.07 -5.13 5.71
C GLY A 80 -0.08 -5.35 7.23
N THR A 81 0.32 -4.36 8.02
CA THR A 81 0.26 -4.40 9.49
C THR A 81 -0.95 -3.62 9.98
N PRO A 82 -1.78 -4.19 10.87
CA PRO A 82 -2.97 -3.49 11.37
C PRO A 82 -2.63 -2.36 12.35
N ASP A 83 -1.56 -2.53 13.13
CA ASP A 83 -1.14 -1.55 14.13
C ASP A 83 -0.26 -0.49 13.49
N VAL A 84 -0.78 0.74 13.44
CA VAL A 84 -0.11 1.89 12.86
C VAL A 84 0.00 3.01 13.89
N CYS A 85 1.23 3.40 14.19
CA CYS A 85 1.56 4.55 15.01
C CYS A 85 1.99 5.72 14.13
N ILE A 86 1.35 6.86 14.28
CA ILE A 86 1.68 8.08 13.55
C ILE A 86 2.57 8.96 14.45
N ASP A 87 3.75 9.32 13.95
CA ASP A 87 4.68 10.20 14.66
C ASP A 87 4.12 11.62 14.80
N THR A 88 4.50 12.28 15.88
CA THR A 88 4.11 13.66 16.18
C THR A 88 4.58 14.66 15.13
N ARG A 89 5.74 14.40 14.50
CA ARG A 89 6.27 15.23 13.38
C ARG A 89 5.34 15.19 12.17
N LEU A 90 4.86 13.99 11.81
CA LEU A 90 3.89 13.84 10.72
C LEU A 90 2.57 14.50 11.07
N HIS A 91 2.10 14.32 12.28
CA HIS A 91 0.88 14.98 12.77
C HIS A 91 0.98 16.50 12.64
N LYS A 92 2.07 17.11 13.12
CA LYS A 92 2.33 18.55 12.99
C LYS A 92 2.39 19.00 11.54
N SER A 93 3.00 18.22 10.63
CA SER A 93 3.08 18.55 9.21
C SER A 93 1.71 18.57 8.54
N VAL A 94 0.81 17.65 8.90
CA VAL A 94 -0.56 17.62 8.39
C VAL A 94 -1.36 18.83 8.87
N TRP A 95 -1.19 19.22 10.14
CA TRP A 95 -1.90 20.35 10.75
C TRP A 95 -1.24 21.73 10.47
N ALA A 96 -0.12 21.75 9.75
CA ALA A 96 0.65 23.00 9.50
C ALA A 96 -0.17 24.11 8.81
N LYS A 97 -1.17 23.73 8.02
CA LYS A 97 -2.08 24.67 7.31
C LYS A 97 -3.45 24.85 8.00
N GLY A 98 -3.59 24.37 9.21
CA GLY A 98 -4.84 24.42 9.97
C GLY A 98 -5.78 23.23 9.70
N GLU A 99 -7.01 23.33 10.15
CA GLU A 99 -7.99 22.22 10.11
C GLU A 99 -8.57 21.98 8.69
N ARG A 100 -8.76 23.06 7.94
CA ARG A 100 -9.45 23.03 6.63
C ARG A 100 -8.52 22.78 5.45
N ASN A 101 -7.24 23.05 5.59
CA ASN A 101 -6.25 22.93 4.53
C ASN A 101 -5.16 21.96 4.95
N VAL A 102 -4.75 21.09 4.04
CA VAL A 102 -3.65 20.15 4.23
C VAL A 102 -2.61 20.30 3.14
N PRO A 103 -1.35 19.91 3.36
CA PRO A 103 -0.34 19.86 2.31
C PRO A 103 -0.81 18.95 1.18
N TYR A 104 -0.56 19.32 -0.06
CA TYR A 104 -0.95 18.49 -1.22
C TYR A 104 -0.24 17.14 -1.26
N ARG A 105 1.06 17.14 -0.92
CA ARG A 105 1.90 15.94 -0.91
C ARG A 105 2.69 15.91 0.38
N ILE A 106 2.86 14.69 0.91
CA ILE A 106 3.68 14.43 2.08
C ILE A 106 4.58 13.24 1.75
N HIS A 107 5.88 13.37 2.04
CA HIS A 107 6.82 12.27 1.99
C HIS A 107 6.94 11.66 3.37
N MET A 108 6.70 10.36 3.44
CA MET A 108 6.67 9.61 4.70
C MET A 108 7.53 8.36 4.61
N GLN A 109 8.08 7.99 5.73
CA GLN A 109 8.79 6.74 5.94
C GLN A 109 7.91 5.79 6.74
N LEU A 110 7.72 4.61 6.21
CA LEU A 110 6.97 3.52 6.81
C LEU A 110 7.94 2.49 7.36
N SER A 111 8.09 2.40 8.68
CA SER A 111 9.02 1.48 9.33
C SER A 111 8.25 0.45 10.14
N LYS A 112 8.42 -0.84 9.81
CA LYS A 112 7.96 -1.93 10.68
C LYS A 112 8.92 -2.09 11.84
N LYS A 113 8.40 -2.19 13.05
CA LYS A 113 9.16 -2.42 14.27
C LYS A 113 8.54 -3.56 15.08
N HIS A 114 9.39 -4.24 15.85
CA HIS A 114 8.90 -5.21 16.83
C HIS A 114 8.24 -4.49 18.00
N ASN A 115 7.13 -5.05 18.45
CA ASN A 115 6.51 -4.61 19.69
C ASN A 115 7.29 -5.19 20.87
N GLU A 116 7.58 -4.37 21.84
CA GLU A 116 8.29 -4.78 23.07
C GLU A 116 7.34 -5.44 24.08
N ASP A 117 6.03 -5.20 23.95
CA ASP A 117 5.01 -5.75 24.81
C ASP A 117 4.70 -7.21 24.40
N GLU A 118 5.01 -8.17 25.24
CA GLU A 118 4.74 -9.59 25.03
C GLU A 118 3.24 -9.91 25.00
N ASP A 119 2.42 -9.14 25.71
CA ASP A 119 0.95 -9.30 25.82
C ASP A 119 0.21 -8.73 24.60
N SER A 120 0.88 -8.08 23.71
CA SER A 120 0.29 -7.48 22.51
C SER A 120 -0.11 -8.56 21.49
N PRO A 121 -1.33 -8.52 20.93
CA PRO A 121 -1.79 -9.49 19.94
C PRO A 121 -0.96 -9.47 18.66
N ASN A 122 -0.34 -8.35 18.34
CA ASN A 122 0.48 -8.17 17.15
C ASN A 122 1.95 -7.96 17.53
N LYS A 123 2.82 -8.84 17.02
CA LYS A 123 4.25 -8.78 17.26
C LYS A 123 4.95 -7.62 16.57
N LEU A 124 4.33 -7.07 15.53
CA LEU A 124 4.88 -5.99 14.72
C LEU A 124 3.90 -4.83 14.66
N TYR A 125 4.41 -3.64 14.87
CA TYR A 125 3.70 -2.39 14.62
C TYR A 125 4.42 -1.58 13.55
N MET A 126 3.73 -0.63 12.96
CA MET A 126 4.28 0.26 11.97
C MET A 126 4.38 1.67 12.52
N LEU A 127 5.56 2.26 12.41
CA LEU A 127 5.79 3.67 12.71
C LEU A 127 5.82 4.47 11.40
N VAL A 128 4.96 5.49 11.31
CA VAL A 128 4.90 6.40 10.17
C VAL A 128 5.52 7.74 10.56
N THR A 129 6.65 8.08 9.95
CA THR A 129 7.37 9.33 10.18
C THR A 129 7.33 10.23 8.95
N CYS A 130 7.47 11.54 9.15
CA CYS A 130 7.56 12.51 8.06
C CYS A 130 9.02 12.83 7.72
N ILE A 131 9.37 12.72 6.44
CA ILE A 131 10.66 13.17 5.93
C ILE A 131 10.46 14.52 5.26
N PRO A 132 11.11 15.60 5.72
CA PRO A 132 11.05 16.87 5.06
C PRO A 132 11.78 16.81 3.71
N VAL A 133 11.06 17.12 2.64
CA VAL A 133 11.59 17.10 1.28
C VAL A 133 11.35 18.45 0.64
N THR A 134 12.35 19.00 -0.02
CA THR A 134 12.25 20.28 -0.75
C THR A 134 11.57 20.13 -2.11
N LEU A 135 11.82 19.01 -2.80
CA LEU A 135 11.27 18.70 -4.11
C LEU A 135 10.63 17.33 -4.13
N PHE A 136 9.36 17.27 -4.54
CA PHE A 136 8.61 16.01 -4.69
C PHE A 136 8.70 15.40 -6.10
N LYS A 137 9.45 16.04 -7.00
CA LYS A 137 9.60 15.58 -8.39
C LYS A 137 10.50 14.35 -8.42
N ASN A 138 10.07 13.30 -9.14
CA ASN A 138 10.81 12.05 -9.34
C ASN A 138 11.06 11.21 -8.06
N LEU A 139 10.33 11.45 -6.97
CA LEU A 139 10.37 10.59 -5.79
C LEU A 139 9.67 9.26 -6.10
N GLN A 140 10.41 8.16 -5.95
CA GLN A 140 9.90 6.80 -6.09
C GLN A 140 9.82 6.15 -4.71
N THR A 141 9.00 5.09 -4.60
CA THR A 141 8.97 4.26 -3.41
C THR A 141 10.27 3.45 -3.34
N VAL A 142 11.08 3.71 -2.34
CA VAL A 142 12.36 3.06 -2.12
C VAL A 142 12.30 2.22 -0.85
N THR A 143 12.83 1.00 -0.90
CA THR A 143 13.04 0.20 0.30
C THR A 143 14.39 0.59 0.89
N VAL A 144 14.37 1.13 2.10
CA VAL A 144 15.58 1.52 2.83
C VAL A 144 16.15 0.26 3.47
N GLY A 145 17.39 -0.09 3.14
CA GLY A 145 18.07 -1.24 3.72
C GLY A 145 18.31 -1.05 5.23
N LYS A 146 18.47 -2.16 5.94
CA LYS A 146 18.69 -2.19 7.41
C LYS A 146 19.92 -1.43 7.93
N ASN A 147 20.78 -0.91 7.06
CA ASN A 147 22.12 -0.45 7.42
C ASN A 147 22.29 1.05 7.66
N GLU A 148 21.23 1.85 7.58
CA GLU A 148 21.34 3.31 7.81
C GLU A 148 20.99 3.77 9.24
N LEU A 149 20.97 2.86 10.21
CA LEU A 149 20.86 3.22 11.64
C LEU A 149 22.20 3.58 12.30
N LEU A 150 23.26 3.65 11.54
CA LEU A 150 24.58 4.08 12.03
C LEU A 150 24.96 5.37 11.31
N ILE A 151 24.93 6.45 12.00
CA ILE A 151 25.58 7.74 11.81
C ILE A 151 24.58 8.87 12.06
N ILE A 152 24.19 9.03 13.31
CA ILE A 152 24.14 10.39 13.89
C ILE A 152 24.82 10.27 15.25
N LYS A 153 26.11 10.51 15.21
CA LYS A 153 26.90 10.77 16.40
C LYS A 153 27.00 12.27 16.56
#